data_97d9c9815b38c48758ae9f6223631ba8
#
_entry.id   97d9c9815b38c48758ae9f6223631ba8
#
_cell.length_a   1.000
_cell.length_b   1.000
_cell.length_c   1.000
_cell.angle_alpha   90.00
_cell.angle_beta   90.00
_cell.angle_gamma   90.00
#
_symmetry.space_group_name_H-M   'P 1'
#
loop_
_entity.id
_entity.type
_entity.pdbx_description
1 polymer ?
#
loop_
_entity_poly.entity_id
_entity_poly.type
_entity_poly.pdbx_seq_one_letter_code
_entity_poly.pdbx_strand_id
1 'polypeptide(L)'
;LTEVDEFQREETGLWEKNEQEVYTGQWMLCRLNREFPTWLTIWPREGLDKLLRAKTIKTGNEGFDKRFNLTSDDEAAALRILTPGRIERILVLADSSFGKFAVNLNRDGRLYLAVHSGRGFFDAGKGRENPAQLRERFARELRWFTDMIDAFRGV
;
A
#
# COMPACT_ATOMS: atom_id res chain seq x y z
N LEU A 1 9.49 6.98 2.39
CA LEU A 1 10.04 6.76 3.73
C LEU A 1 11.48 6.32 3.60
N THR A 2 12.36 7.00 4.31
CA THR A 2 13.79 6.68 4.37
C THR A 2 14.07 6.19 5.77
N GLU A 3 14.64 5.01 5.89
CA GLU A 3 15.18 4.51 7.15
C GLU A 3 16.64 4.92 7.23
N VAL A 4 17.04 5.48 8.37
CA VAL A 4 18.39 5.96 8.61
C VAL A 4 18.98 5.15 9.74
N ASP A 5 19.94 4.30 9.40
CA ASP A 5 20.76 3.58 10.38
C ASP A 5 22.04 4.36 10.63
N GLU A 6 22.22 4.79 11.89
CA GLU A 6 23.47 5.39 12.36
C GLU A 6 24.28 4.35 13.12
N PHE A 7 25.48 4.03 12.65
CA PHE A 7 26.39 3.15 13.36
C PHE A 7 27.80 3.74 13.44
N GLN A 8 28.46 3.46 14.52
CA GLN A 8 29.85 3.88 14.76
C GLN A 8 30.79 2.74 14.42
N ARG A 9 31.78 2.97 13.54
CA ARG A 9 32.88 2.06 13.35
C ARG A 9 33.90 2.23 14.46
N GLU A 10 34.15 1.16 15.23
CA GLU A 10 35.04 1.18 16.39
C GLU A 10 36.51 1.56 16.05
N GLU A 11 36.96 1.35 14.80
CA GLU A 11 38.34 1.59 14.40
C GLU A 11 38.66 3.03 14.00
N THR A 12 37.70 3.86 13.64
CA THR A 12 37.97 5.20 13.09
C THR A 12 37.30 6.33 13.85
N GLY A 13 36.36 6.06 14.75
CA GLY A 13 35.58 7.09 15.44
C GLY A 13 34.69 7.94 14.53
N LEU A 14 34.55 7.54 13.27
CA LEU A 14 33.70 8.23 12.28
C LEU A 14 32.31 7.64 12.31
N TRP A 15 31.31 8.52 12.32
CA TRP A 15 29.90 8.17 12.12
C TRP A 15 29.63 8.02 10.62
N GLU A 16 29.30 6.81 10.19
CA GLU A 16 28.78 6.60 8.84
C GLU A 16 27.25 6.57 8.91
N LYS A 17 26.64 7.44 8.13
CA LYS A 17 25.19 7.50 7.97
C LYS A 17 24.83 6.67 6.74
N ASN A 18 24.16 5.56 6.95
CA ASN A 18 23.66 4.72 5.88
C ASN A 18 22.17 5.07 5.66
N GLU A 19 21.89 5.80 4.59
CA GLU A 19 20.53 6.11 4.19
C GLU A 19 20.07 5.07 3.18
N GLN A 20 19.15 4.22 3.59
CA GLN A 20 18.51 3.27 2.70
C GLN A 20 17.10 3.76 2.37
N GLU A 21 16.83 3.97 1.10
CA GLU A 21 15.49 4.29 0.64
C GLU A 21 14.61 3.05 0.74
N VAL A 22 13.71 3.02 1.73
CA VAL A 22 12.81 1.89 2.00
C VAL A 22 11.55 1.97 1.13
N TYR A 23 11.15 3.17 0.74
CA TYR A 23 9.92 3.40 -0.01
C TYR A 23 10.00 4.64 -0.89
N THR A 24 9.77 4.48 -2.19
CA THR A 24 9.56 5.58 -3.13
C THR A 24 8.25 5.36 -3.88
N GLY A 25 7.30 6.27 -3.69
CA GLY A 25 5.99 6.13 -4.32
C GLY A 25 4.98 7.15 -3.85
N GLN A 26 3.72 6.89 -4.17
CA GLN A 26 2.60 7.76 -3.87
C GLN A 26 1.86 7.27 -2.61
N TRP A 27 1.42 8.25 -1.83
CA TRP A 27 0.56 8.05 -0.67
C TRP A 27 -0.74 8.81 -0.84
N MET A 28 -1.84 8.16 -0.45
CA MET A 28 -3.13 8.81 -0.36
C MET A 28 -3.79 8.47 0.98
N LEU A 29 -4.31 9.49 1.64
CA LEU A 29 -5.13 9.38 2.83
C LEU A 29 -6.55 9.83 2.50
N CYS A 30 -7.53 8.99 2.80
CA CYS A 30 -8.95 9.28 2.65
C CYS A 30 -9.70 8.98 3.94
N ARG A 31 -10.77 9.71 4.21
CA ARG A 31 -11.73 9.43 5.28
C ARG A 31 -13.05 8.96 4.68
N LEU A 32 -13.46 7.74 5.04
CA LEU A 32 -14.65 7.09 4.46
C LEU A 32 -15.97 7.52 5.12
N ASN A 33 -15.92 8.43 6.11
CA ASN A 33 -17.09 8.93 6.87
C ASN A 33 -17.96 7.81 7.48
N ARG A 34 -17.35 6.71 7.87
CA ARG A 34 -17.98 5.58 8.58
C ARG A 34 -16.96 4.91 9.49
N GLU A 35 -17.45 4.26 10.52
CA GLU A 35 -16.63 3.43 11.41
C GLU A 35 -16.60 1.99 10.95
N PHE A 36 -15.52 1.30 11.28
CA PHE A 36 -15.32 -0.12 11.00
C PHE A 36 -15.13 -0.90 12.30
N PRO A 37 -15.59 -2.16 12.36
CA PRO A 37 -15.50 -2.97 13.57
C PRO A 37 -14.06 -3.30 13.98
N THR A 38 -13.14 -3.30 13.01
CA THR A 38 -11.73 -3.54 13.23
C THR A 38 -10.88 -2.74 12.25
N TRP A 39 -9.59 -2.63 12.53
CA TRP A 39 -8.60 -2.21 11.54
C TRP A 39 -8.17 -3.40 10.67
N LEU A 40 -7.67 -3.15 9.48
CA LEU A 40 -7.00 -4.17 8.66
C LEU A 40 -5.85 -3.56 7.87
N THR A 41 -4.85 -4.37 7.60
CA THR A 41 -3.75 -4.01 6.70
C THR A 41 -3.57 -5.11 5.67
N ILE A 42 -3.49 -4.69 4.40
CA ILE A 42 -3.20 -5.53 3.23
C ILE A 42 -1.88 -5.05 2.65
N TRP A 43 -0.95 -5.96 2.41
CA TRP A 43 0.32 -5.64 1.73
C TRP A 43 0.78 -6.79 0.85
N PRO A 44 1.64 -6.53 -0.16
CA PRO A 44 2.17 -7.57 -1.03
C PRO A 44 2.92 -8.63 -0.24
N ARG A 45 2.79 -9.89 -0.63
CA ARG A 45 3.45 -11.00 0.04
C ARG A 45 4.97 -11.00 -0.09
N GLU A 46 5.49 -10.35 -1.11
CA GLU A 46 6.92 -10.20 -1.36
C GLU A 46 7.46 -8.88 -0.79
N GLY A 47 8.49 -8.96 0.04
CA GLY A 47 9.35 -7.84 0.42
C GLY A 47 9.26 -7.39 1.88
N LEU A 48 8.09 -7.35 2.51
CA LEU A 48 7.90 -6.92 3.90
C LEU A 48 7.66 -8.08 4.89
N ASP A 49 7.50 -9.30 4.40
CA ASP A 49 7.16 -10.48 5.21
C ASP A 49 8.19 -10.78 6.31
N LYS A 50 9.45 -10.39 6.10
CA LYS A 50 10.53 -10.59 7.07
C LYS A 50 10.51 -9.58 8.21
N LEU A 51 9.93 -8.39 7.99
CA LEU A 51 9.85 -7.30 8.98
C LEU A 51 8.59 -7.38 9.84
N LEU A 52 7.49 -7.87 9.26
CA LEU A 52 6.20 -7.98 9.94
C LEU A 52 5.97 -9.44 10.36
N ARG A 53 6.45 -9.83 11.53
CA ARG A 53 6.16 -11.14 12.17
C ARG A 53 4.68 -11.30 12.56
N ALA A 54 3.77 -10.61 11.89
CA ALA A 54 2.35 -10.64 12.21
C ALA A 54 1.69 -11.90 11.64
N LYS A 55 0.80 -12.49 12.44
CA LYS A 55 -0.03 -13.60 11.99
C LYS A 55 -0.93 -13.14 10.86
N THR A 56 -0.77 -13.72 9.68
CA THR A 56 -1.58 -13.41 8.50
C THR A 56 -2.90 -14.17 8.51
N ILE A 57 -3.97 -13.48 8.14
CA ILE A 57 -5.32 -14.04 8.01
C ILE A 57 -5.48 -14.57 6.59
N LYS A 58 -6.10 -15.77 6.47
CA LYS A 58 -6.47 -16.35 5.19
C LYS A 58 -7.90 -15.96 4.83
N THR A 59 -8.08 -15.43 3.63
CA THR A 59 -9.40 -15.02 3.16
C THR A 59 -10.22 -16.17 2.56
N GLY A 60 -9.56 -17.29 2.21
CA GLY A 60 -10.15 -18.37 1.47
C GLY A 60 -10.19 -18.13 -0.05
N ASN A 61 -9.81 -16.94 -0.51
CA ASN A 61 -9.60 -16.66 -1.93
C ASN A 61 -8.13 -16.93 -2.28
N GLU A 62 -7.90 -17.98 -3.06
CA GLU A 62 -6.54 -18.43 -3.39
C GLU A 62 -5.74 -17.36 -4.15
N GLY A 63 -6.38 -16.61 -5.06
CA GLY A 63 -5.73 -15.54 -5.82
C GLY A 63 -5.28 -14.39 -4.93
N PHE A 64 -6.09 -14.02 -3.95
CA PHE A 64 -5.74 -13.00 -2.97
C PHE A 64 -4.64 -13.49 -2.02
N ASP A 65 -4.82 -14.67 -1.43
CA ASP A 65 -3.91 -15.24 -0.43
C ASP A 65 -2.52 -15.58 -0.98
N LYS A 66 -2.38 -15.74 -2.30
CA LYS A 66 -1.08 -15.87 -2.97
C LYS A 66 -0.36 -14.53 -3.17
N ARG A 67 -1.10 -13.44 -3.35
CA ARG A 67 -0.55 -12.12 -3.70
C ARG A 67 -0.39 -11.20 -2.51
N PHE A 68 -1.22 -11.33 -1.50
CA PHE A 68 -1.31 -10.40 -0.38
C PHE A 68 -1.26 -11.11 0.97
N ASN A 69 -0.78 -10.38 1.95
CA ASN A 69 -0.94 -10.67 3.36
C ASN A 69 -2.05 -9.77 3.92
N LEU A 70 -2.86 -10.33 4.79
CA LEU A 70 -3.88 -9.63 5.54
C LEU A 70 -3.61 -9.78 7.03
N THR A 71 -3.63 -8.67 7.76
CA THR A 71 -3.60 -8.66 9.23
C THR A 71 -4.71 -7.81 9.80
N SER A 72 -5.14 -8.16 10.98
CA SER A 72 -6.10 -7.47 11.82
C SER A 72 -6.00 -8.02 13.24
N ASP A 73 -6.59 -7.34 14.20
CA ASP A 73 -6.77 -7.86 15.56
C ASP A 73 -8.05 -8.70 15.72
N ASP A 74 -9.00 -8.58 14.78
CA ASP A 74 -10.24 -9.39 14.72
C ASP A 74 -10.40 -9.99 13.32
N GLU A 75 -10.04 -11.28 13.20
CA GLU A 75 -10.11 -12.04 11.94
C GLU A 75 -11.54 -12.09 11.38
N ALA A 76 -12.53 -12.36 12.22
CA ALA A 76 -13.91 -12.48 11.78
C ALA A 76 -14.45 -11.13 11.29
N ALA A 77 -14.12 -10.03 11.96
CA ALA A 77 -14.49 -8.70 11.53
C ALA A 77 -13.78 -8.29 10.25
N ALA A 78 -12.49 -8.60 10.11
CA ALA A 78 -11.72 -8.33 8.89
C ALA A 78 -12.33 -9.06 7.67
N LEU A 79 -12.71 -10.32 7.82
CA LEU A 79 -13.33 -11.11 6.75
C LEU A 79 -14.75 -10.60 6.40
N ARG A 80 -15.48 -10.00 7.36
CA ARG A 80 -16.75 -9.31 7.06
C ARG A 80 -16.52 -8.01 6.28
N ILE A 81 -15.42 -7.30 6.53
CA ILE A 81 -15.02 -6.13 5.74
C ILE A 81 -14.59 -6.54 4.34
N LEU A 82 -13.75 -7.58 4.23
CA LEU A 82 -13.27 -8.10 2.94
C LEU A 82 -14.23 -9.15 2.37
N THR A 83 -15.41 -8.70 1.96
CA THR A 83 -16.37 -9.57 1.25
C THR A 83 -15.76 -10.15 -0.02
N PRO A 84 -16.25 -11.31 -0.53
CA PRO A 84 -15.76 -11.89 -1.78
C PRO A 84 -15.72 -10.89 -2.94
N GLY A 85 -16.78 -10.09 -3.13
CA GLY A 85 -16.82 -9.08 -4.18
C GLY A 85 -15.79 -7.95 -4.00
N ARG A 86 -15.47 -7.59 -2.75
CA ARG A 86 -14.41 -6.61 -2.47
C ARG A 86 -13.01 -7.19 -2.76
N ILE A 87 -12.80 -8.46 -2.42
CA ILE A 87 -11.57 -9.18 -2.74
C ILE A 87 -11.34 -9.22 -4.26
N GLU A 88 -12.37 -9.59 -5.03
CA GLU A 88 -12.30 -9.59 -6.49
C GLU A 88 -11.98 -8.21 -7.07
N ARG A 89 -12.60 -7.17 -6.54
CA ARG A 89 -12.32 -5.80 -6.97
C ARG A 89 -10.88 -5.37 -6.65
N ILE A 90 -10.35 -5.73 -5.48
CA ILE A 90 -8.95 -5.50 -5.12
C ILE A 90 -8.02 -6.24 -6.08
N LEU A 91 -8.33 -7.48 -6.46
CA LEU A 91 -7.53 -8.25 -7.42
C LEU A 91 -7.51 -7.61 -8.81
N VAL A 92 -8.64 -7.14 -9.30
CA VAL A 92 -8.72 -6.37 -10.57
C VAL A 92 -7.87 -5.11 -10.51
N LEU A 93 -7.94 -4.37 -9.39
CA LEU A 93 -7.12 -3.17 -9.18
C LEU A 93 -5.64 -3.51 -9.04
N ALA A 94 -5.32 -4.67 -8.49
CA ALA A 94 -3.94 -5.16 -8.42
C ALA A 94 -3.34 -5.43 -9.81
N ASP A 95 -4.13 -5.92 -10.74
CA ASP A 95 -3.69 -6.18 -12.11
C ASP A 95 -3.44 -4.88 -12.90
N SER A 96 -4.15 -3.81 -12.56
CA SER A 96 -4.00 -2.48 -13.17
C SER A 96 -3.13 -1.52 -12.37
N SER A 97 -2.53 -1.97 -11.27
CA SER A 97 -1.69 -1.14 -10.42
C SER A 97 -0.40 -0.72 -11.11
N PHE A 98 0.02 0.51 -10.87
CA PHE A 98 1.29 1.05 -11.37
C PHE A 98 2.49 0.79 -10.44
N GLY A 99 2.31 -0.09 -9.45
CA GLY A 99 3.35 -0.53 -8.52
C GLY A 99 2.82 -1.47 -7.45
N LYS A 100 3.70 -2.00 -6.61
CA LYS A 100 3.28 -2.75 -5.41
C LYS A 100 2.55 -1.82 -4.47
N PHE A 101 1.42 -2.22 -3.94
CA PHE A 101 0.63 -1.36 -3.07
C PHE A 101 0.31 -1.99 -1.72
N ALA A 102 0.06 -1.15 -0.74
CA ALA A 102 -0.45 -1.51 0.57
C ALA A 102 -1.70 -0.70 0.89
N VAL A 103 -2.59 -1.29 1.65
CA VAL A 103 -3.83 -0.69 2.14
C VAL A 103 -3.86 -0.82 3.65
N ASN A 104 -4.12 0.27 4.36
CA ASN A 104 -4.42 0.24 5.78
C ASN A 104 -5.75 0.95 6.03
N LEU A 105 -6.69 0.24 6.62
CA LEU A 105 -7.99 0.75 7.03
C LEU A 105 -8.06 0.77 8.56
N ASN A 106 -8.31 1.93 9.13
CA ASN A 106 -8.49 2.11 10.55
C ASN A 106 -9.97 2.04 10.95
N ARG A 107 -10.23 1.77 12.23
CA ARG A 107 -11.60 1.71 12.80
C ARG A 107 -12.39 3.00 12.60
N ASP A 108 -11.73 4.15 12.64
CA ASP A 108 -12.35 5.48 12.46
C ASP A 108 -12.60 5.85 10.99
N GLY A 109 -12.43 4.89 10.07
CA GLY A 109 -12.65 5.06 8.64
C GLY A 109 -11.54 5.78 7.90
N ARG A 110 -10.38 6.00 8.50
CA ARG A 110 -9.20 6.46 7.76
C ARG A 110 -8.64 5.32 6.93
N LEU A 111 -8.55 5.56 5.65
CA LEU A 111 -7.98 4.65 4.65
C LEU A 111 -6.67 5.23 4.14
N TYR A 112 -5.60 4.51 4.33
CA TYR A 112 -4.26 4.83 3.83
C TYR A 112 -3.95 3.90 2.67
N LEU A 113 -3.58 4.48 1.55
CA LEU A 113 -3.15 3.77 0.35
C LEU A 113 -1.72 4.19 0.02
N ALA A 114 -0.86 3.21 -0.19
CA ALA A 114 0.52 3.44 -0.56
C ALA A 114 0.84 2.62 -1.81
N VAL A 115 1.43 3.23 -2.85
CA VAL A 115 1.87 2.54 -4.06
C VAL A 115 3.35 2.78 -4.25
N HIS A 116 4.14 1.71 -4.15
CA HIS A 116 5.58 1.75 -4.41
C HIS A 116 5.83 1.70 -5.91
N SER A 117 5.89 2.87 -6.53
CA SER A 117 6.08 3.03 -7.98
C SER A 117 7.51 3.32 -8.39
N GLY A 118 8.43 3.49 -7.43
CA GLY A 118 9.80 3.90 -7.66
C GLY A 118 9.95 5.37 -8.09
N ARG A 119 8.89 6.19 -7.96
CA ARG A 119 8.90 7.61 -8.33
C ARG A 119 7.92 8.42 -7.47
N GLY A 120 8.18 9.72 -7.34
CA GLY A 120 7.25 10.65 -6.71
C GLY A 120 6.01 10.90 -7.57
N PHE A 121 4.92 11.40 -6.96
CA PHE A 121 3.64 11.64 -7.64
C PHE A 121 3.76 12.61 -8.84
N PHE A 122 4.55 13.68 -8.68
CA PHE A 122 4.77 14.70 -9.72
C PHE A 122 6.10 14.53 -10.46
N ASP A 123 6.73 13.37 -10.38
CA ASP A 123 7.98 13.13 -11.07
C ASP A 123 7.75 13.08 -12.60
N ALA A 124 8.33 14.04 -13.31
CA ALA A 124 8.24 14.15 -14.76
C ALA A 124 9.15 13.18 -15.53
N GLY A 125 9.71 12.16 -14.86
CA GLY A 125 10.49 11.10 -15.54
C GLY A 125 11.73 11.59 -16.26
N LYS A 126 12.47 12.56 -15.71
CA LYS A 126 13.70 13.13 -16.30
C LYS A 126 13.48 13.68 -17.72
N GLY A 127 12.31 14.27 -17.99
CA GLY A 127 12.02 14.90 -19.27
C GLY A 127 11.75 13.96 -20.45
N ARG A 128 11.52 12.67 -20.20
CA ARG A 128 11.21 11.68 -21.25
C ARG A 128 9.74 11.66 -21.67
N GLU A 129 8.85 12.19 -20.83
CA GLU A 129 7.42 12.26 -21.12
C GLU A 129 7.04 13.69 -21.56
N ASN A 130 6.22 13.80 -22.60
CA ASN A 130 5.64 15.07 -22.98
C ASN A 130 4.45 15.43 -22.03
N PRO A 131 3.98 16.71 -22.01
CA PRO A 131 2.91 17.15 -21.13
C PRO A 131 1.60 16.35 -21.25
N ALA A 132 1.27 15.86 -22.44
CA ALA A 132 0.06 15.06 -22.66
C ALA A 132 0.20 13.66 -22.00
N GLN A 133 1.34 13.01 -22.18
CA GLN A 133 1.63 11.72 -21.54
C GLN A 133 1.66 11.82 -20.01
N LEU A 134 2.25 12.89 -19.47
CA LEU A 134 2.22 13.19 -18.02
C LEU A 134 0.81 13.33 -17.50
N ARG A 135 -0.05 14.07 -18.20
CA ARG A 135 -1.45 14.26 -17.82
C ARG A 135 -2.23 12.94 -17.81
N GLU A 136 -2.06 12.12 -18.85
CA GLU A 136 -2.71 10.80 -18.93
C GLU A 136 -2.24 9.88 -17.82
N ARG A 137 -0.94 9.86 -17.51
CA ARG A 137 -0.40 9.08 -16.42
C ARG A 137 -1.00 9.51 -15.07
N PHE A 138 -0.99 10.79 -14.76
CA PHE A 138 -1.57 11.31 -13.52
C PHE A 138 -3.06 11.00 -13.40
N ALA A 139 -3.80 11.16 -14.48
CA ALA A 139 -5.23 10.83 -14.49
C ALA A 139 -5.47 9.35 -14.22
N ARG A 140 -4.64 8.45 -14.79
CA ARG A 140 -4.73 7.01 -14.57
C ARG A 140 -4.36 6.63 -13.13
N GLU A 141 -3.28 7.19 -12.59
CA GLU A 141 -2.85 6.95 -11.21
C GLU A 141 -3.90 7.45 -10.20
N LEU A 142 -4.44 8.65 -10.39
CA LEU A 142 -5.52 9.18 -9.56
C LEU A 142 -6.79 8.33 -9.64
N ARG A 143 -7.15 7.88 -10.83
CA ARG A 143 -8.31 6.99 -11.02
C ARG A 143 -8.14 5.69 -10.24
N TRP A 144 -6.95 5.09 -10.28
CA TRP A 144 -6.66 3.88 -9.52
C TRP A 144 -6.89 4.09 -8.01
N PHE A 145 -6.43 5.22 -7.45
CA PHE A 145 -6.68 5.56 -6.05
C PHE A 145 -8.17 5.74 -5.75
N THR A 146 -8.90 6.43 -6.62
CA THR A 146 -10.35 6.62 -6.43
C THR A 146 -11.10 5.30 -6.52
N ASP A 147 -10.74 4.42 -7.45
CA ASP A 147 -11.35 3.10 -7.60
C ASP A 147 -11.07 2.20 -6.37
N MET A 148 -9.88 2.29 -5.78
CA MET A 148 -9.54 1.60 -4.55
C MET A 148 -10.33 2.15 -3.35
N ILE A 149 -10.46 3.47 -3.23
CA ILE A 149 -11.31 4.11 -2.21
C ILE A 149 -12.75 3.63 -2.34
N ASP A 150 -13.29 3.59 -3.55
CA ASP A 150 -14.66 3.15 -3.82
C ASP A 150 -14.87 1.66 -3.52
N ALA A 151 -13.83 0.84 -3.66
CA ALA A 151 -13.88 -0.56 -3.23
C ALA A 151 -14.11 -0.70 -1.72
N PHE A 152 -13.61 0.23 -0.91
CA PHE A 152 -13.82 0.25 0.55
C PHE A 152 -15.05 1.07 0.98
N ARG A 153 -15.46 2.06 0.19
CA ARG A 153 -16.66 2.87 0.44
C ARG A 153 -17.92 2.10 0.16
N GLY A 154 -17.96 1.30 -0.90
CA GLY A 154 -19.10 0.49 -1.30
C GLY A 154 -19.53 -0.50 -0.21
N VAL A 155 -20.79 -0.51 0.07
CA VAL A 155 -21.45 -1.46 1.00
C VAL A 155 -21.66 -2.78 0.30
#